data_4edcd7ab2842e335b0f1d3cf2b3909aa
#
_entry.id   4edcd7ab2842e335b0f1d3cf2b3909aa
#
_cell.length_a   1.000
_cell.length_b   1.000
_cell.length_c   1.000
_cell.angle_alpha   90.00
_cell.angle_beta   90.00
_cell.angle_gamma   90.00
#
_symmetry.space_group_name_H-M   'P 1'
#
loop_
_entity.id
_entity.type
_entity.pdbx_description
1 polymer ?
#
loop_
_entity_poly.entity_id
_entity_poly.type
_entity_poly.pdbx_seq_one_letter_code
_entity_poly.pdbx_strand_id
1 'polypeptide(L)'
;TALAGSERSSLRILGTVGEPINPDVWRWYHDEFGHGQCPIVDTWWQTETGGHMITPLPGATALKPGSATNPFFGIQPALVDTNSDILDGENSGHLVILDSWPGQARTIWGDHQRFIETYFTTHEGMYFTGDGARRDADGYYWITGRVDDVLNVSGHRLGTAEIESALISHPAVVEA
;
A
#
# COMPACT_ATOMS: atom_id res chain seq x y z
N THR A 1 -16.97 17.58 17.86
CA THR A 1 -16.41 16.62 16.88
C THR A 1 -17.55 15.85 16.22
N ALA A 2 -17.42 15.51 14.93
CA ALA A 2 -18.44 14.76 14.19
C ALA A 2 -18.76 13.38 14.81
N LEU A 3 -17.91 12.88 15.71
CA LEU A 3 -18.06 11.60 16.41
C LEU A 3 -18.81 11.70 17.75
N ALA A 4 -19.05 12.91 18.25
CA ALA A 4 -19.70 13.10 19.54
C ALA A 4 -21.14 12.55 19.50
N GLY A 5 -21.46 11.63 20.41
CA GLY A 5 -22.78 11.02 20.54
C GLY A 5 -23.05 9.82 19.63
N SER A 6 -22.08 9.38 18.81
CA SER A 6 -22.23 8.14 18.04
C SER A 6 -21.87 6.92 18.88
N GLU A 7 -22.77 5.91 18.90
CA GLU A 7 -22.54 4.62 19.54
C GLU A 7 -21.73 3.72 18.61
N ARG A 8 -20.55 3.27 19.04
CA ARG A 8 -19.61 2.48 18.23
C ARG A 8 -19.06 1.26 18.99
N SER A 9 -19.62 0.94 20.14
CA SER A 9 -19.15 -0.20 20.98
C SER A 9 -19.25 -1.55 20.29
N SER A 10 -20.05 -1.67 19.23
CA SER A 10 -20.17 -2.89 18.43
C SER A 10 -19.05 -3.05 17.37
N LEU A 11 -18.25 -2.03 17.12
CA LEU A 11 -17.12 -2.11 16.19
C LEU A 11 -16.05 -3.05 16.74
N ARG A 12 -15.50 -3.88 15.86
CA ARG A 12 -14.44 -4.85 16.19
C ARG A 12 -13.23 -4.73 15.32
N ILE A 13 -13.39 -4.25 14.09
CA ILE A 13 -12.36 -4.11 13.08
C ILE A 13 -12.65 -2.82 12.31
N LEU A 14 -11.61 -2.10 11.97
CA LEU A 14 -11.62 -0.98 11.03
C LEU A 14 -10.84 -1.39 9.78
N GLY A 15 -11.17 -0.81 8.64
CA GLY A 15 -10.46 -1.07 7.39
C GLY A 15 -10.11 0.22 6.67
N THR A 16 -9.02 0.18 5.93
CA THR A 16 -8.64 1.23 4.99
C THR A 16 -8.11 0.61 3.71
N VAL A 17 -8.48 1.19 2.58
CA VAL A 17 -8.17 0.67 1.25
C VAL A 17 -8.36 1.77 0.20
N GLY A 18 -7.70 1.60 -0.93
CA GLY A 18 -7.84 2.48 -2.10
C GLY A 18 -6.66 3.42 -2.25
N GLU A 19 -6.27 4.11 -1.19
CA GLU A 19 -5.10 4.99 -1.16
C GLU A 19 -4.27 4.72 0.10
N PRO A 20 -2.95 4.99 0.09
CA PRO A 20 -2.12 4.91 1.29
C PRO A 20 -2.65 5.84 2.39
N ILE A 21 -2.89 5.32 3.57
CA ILE A 21 -3.34 6.13 4.70
C ILE A 21 -2.17 6.84 5.37
N ASN A 22 -2.33 8.14 5.62
CA ASN A 22 -1.37 8.91 6.40
C ASN A 22 -1.26 8.33 7.83
N PRO A 23 -0.03 8.17 8.40
CA PRO A 23 0.17 7.60 9.73
C PRO A 23 -0.55 8.34 10.86
N ASP A 24 -0.71 9.67 10.78
CA ASP A 24 -1.43 10.44 11.81
C ASP A 24 -2.94 10.25 11.68
N VAL A 25 -3.46 10.17 10.45
CA VAL A 25 -4.87 9.80 10.19
C VAL A 25 -5.13 8.37 10.65
N TRP A 26 -4.20 7.45 10.45
CA TRP A 26 -4.28 6.08 10.94
C TRP A 26 -4.40 6.05 12.48
N ARG A 27 -3.53 6.82 13.21
CA ARG A 27 -3.59 6.94 14.68
C ARG A 27 -4.91 7.52 15.14
N TRP A 28 -5.36 8.62 14.52
CA TRP A 28 -6.66 9.21 14.83
C TRP A 28 -7.81 8.20 14.60
N TYR A 29 -7.77 7.46 13.50
CA TYR A 29 -8.78 6.45 13.17
C TYR A 29 -8.79 5.31 14.18
N HIS A 30 -7.62 4.85 14.60
CA HIS A 30 -7.48 3.83 15.65
C HIS A 30 -7.98 4.32 17.01
N ASP A 31 -7.50 5.47 17.46
CA ASP A 31 -7.71 5.96 18.82
C ASP A 31 -9.09 6.57 19.01
N GLU A 32 -9.48 7.49 18.13
CA GLU A 32 -10.75 8.24 18.26
C GLU A 32 -11.94 7.48 17.70
N PHE A 33 -11.79 6.83 16.54
CA PHE A 33 -12.89 6.11 15.91
C PHE A 33 -13.02 4.69 16.46
N GLY A 34 -11.91 3.99 16.58
CA GLY A 34 -11.81 2.61 17.07
C GLY A 34 -11.68 2.46 18.59
N HIS A 35 -11.68 3.57 19.35
CA HIS A 35 -11.48 3.59 20.81
C HIS A 35 -10.19 2.89 21.28
N GLY A 36 -9.15 2.86 20.45
CA GLY A 36 -7.88 2.17 20.74
C GLY A 36 -7.99 0.65 20.84
N GLN A 37 -9.11 0.06 20.40
CA GLN A 37 -9.39 -1.38 20.55
C GLN A 37 -9.59 -2.11 19.22
N CYS A 38 -10.03 -1.38 18.17
CA CYS A 38 -10.25 -1.98 16.87
C CYS A 38 -8.96 -2.05 16.07
N PRO A 39 -8.46 -3.22 15.68
CA PRO A 39 -7.35 -3.30 14.74
C PRO A 39 -7.74 -2.67 13.41
N ILE A 40 -6.80 -1.94 12.80
CA ILE A 40 -6.97 -1.41 11.45
C ILE A 40 -6.39 -2.39 10.45
N VAL A 41 -7.21 -2.85 9.54
CA VAL A 41 -6.84 -3.68 8.40
C VAL A 41 -6.56 -2.76 7.22
N ASP A 42 -5.31 -2.32 7.13
CA ASP A 42 -4.80 -1.55 6.00
C ASP A 42 -4.45 -2.52 4.89
N THR A 43 -5.05 -2.36 3.71
CA THR A 43 -4.99 -3.37 2.67
C THR A 43 -4.52 -2.78 1.35
N TRP A 44 -3.47 -3.38 0.80
CA TRP A 44 -3.08 -3.10 -0.58
C TRP A 44 -3.56 -4.22 -1.52
N TRP A 45 -4.19 -3.80 -2.59
CA TRP A 45 -4.64 -4.62 -3.70
C TRP A 45 -4.89 -3.76 -4.94
N GLN A 46 -5.12 -4.39 -6.07
CA GLN A 46 -5.52 -3.75 -7.31
C GLN A 46 -6.71 -4.50 -7.90
N THR A 47 -7.47 -3.88 -8.80
CA THR A 47 -8.55 -4.55 -9.54
C THR A 47 -8.04 -5.81 -10.23
N GLU A 48 -6.84 -5.75 -10.78
CA GLU A 48 -6.16 -6.82 -11.50
C GLU A 48 -5.68 -7.96 -10.60
N THR A 49 -5.54 -7.72 -9.30
CA THR A 49 -5.11 -8.76 -8.37
C THR A 49 -6.26 -9.68 -7.94
N GLY A 50 -7.50 -9.24 -8.09
CA GLY A 50 -8.70 -10.03 -7.75
C GLY A 50 -8.89 -10.29 -6.27
N GLY A 51 -8.04 -9.71 -5.40
CA GLY A 51 -8.10 -9.87 -3.95
C GLY A 51 -6.92 -9.22 -3.26
N HIS A 52 -6.89 -9.34 -1.93
CA HIS A 52 -5.87 -8.76 -1.07
C HIS A 52 -4.48 -9.37 -1.32
N MET A 53 -3.48 -8.51 -1.43
CA MET A 53 -2.10 -8.92 -1.70
C MET A 53 -1.19 -8.70 -0.49
N ILE A 54 -1.32 -7.53 0.16
CA ILE A 54 -0.58 -7.19 1.37
C ILE A 54 -1.59 -6.63 2.36
N THR A 55 -1.71 -7.26 3.55
CA THR A 55 -2.73 -6.91 4.54
C THR A 55 -2.45 -7.58 5.88
N PRO A 56 -2.73 -6.94 7.02
CA PRO A 56 -2.61 -7.58 8.32
C PRO A 56 -3.74 -8.60 8.56
N LEU A 57 -3.43 -9.58 9.39
CA LEU A 57 -4.43 -10.48 9.96
C LEU A 57 -4.89 -9.91 11.31
N PRO A 58 -6.17 -9.52 11.48
CA PRO A 58 -6.67 -8.95 12.71
C PRO A 58 -6.41 -9.85 13.92
N GLY A 59 -5.78 -9.29 14.96
CA GLY A 59 -5.45 -10.01 16.20
C GLY A 59 -4.22 -10.92 16.11
N ALA A 60 -3.61 -11.10 14.94
CA ALA A 60 -2.42 -11.92 14.75
C ALA A 60 -1.19 -11.10 14.28
N THR A 61 -1.39 -10.05 13.49
CA THR A 61 -0.32 -9.18 13.00
C THR A 61 -0.19 -7.96 13.89
N ALA A 62 1.02 -7.67 14.38
CA ALA A 62 1.30 -6.39 15.01
C ALA A 62 1.16 -5.28 13.97
N LEU A 63 0.47 -4.19 14.31
CA LEU A 63 0.17 -3.12 13.37
C LEU A 63 1.22 -2.01 13.46
N LYS A 64 1.55 -1.41 12.32
CA LYS A 64 2.37 -0.20 12.23
C LYS A 64 1.57 0.86 11.45
N PRO A 65 1.45 2.10 11.95
CA PRO A 65 0.66 3.14 11.29
C PRO A 65 1.05 3.35 9.82
N GLY A 66 0.04 3.31 8.94
CA GLY A 66 0.22 3.50 7.50
C GLY A 66 0.84 2.32 6.74
N SER A 67 1.09 1.19 7.42
CA SER A 67 1.63 0.00 6.77
C SER A 67 0.53 -0.98 6.38
N ALA A 68 0.57 -1.43 5.12
CA ALA A 68 -0.23 -2.58 4.68
C ALA A 68 0.28 -3.91 5.29
N THR A 69 1.39 -3.87 6.01
CA THR A 69 2.03 -4.93 6.78
C THR A 69 2.67 -6.05 5.93
N ASN A 70 2.14 -7.26 5.99
CA ASN A 70 2.80 -8.44 5.43
C ASN A 70 2.08 -8.99 4.19
N PRO A 71 2.78 -9.72 3.32
CA PRO A 71 2.15 -10.43 2.21
C PRO A 71 1.05 -11.37 2.69
N PHE A 72 -0.08 -11.38 1.98
CA PHE A 72 -1.11 -12.37 2.20
C PHE A 72 -0.66 -13.76 1.74
N PHE A 73 -1.33 -14.80 2.21
CA PHE A 73 -0.95 -16.18 1.94
C PHE A 73 -0.79 -16.48 0.46
N GLY A 74 0.36 -17.04 0.08
CA GLY A 74 0.70 -17.40 -1.29
C GLY A 74 1.15 -16.25 -2.19
N ILE A 75 1.19 -15.03 -1.68
CA ILE A 75 1.67 -13.86 -2.42
C ILE A 75 3.16 -13.65 -2.15
N GLN A 76 3.94 -13.42 -3.21
CA GLN A 76 5.38 -13.22 -3.16
C GLN A 76 5.76 -11.83 -3.71
N PRO A 77 5.54 -10.75 -2.94
CA PRO A 77 5.98 -9.42 -3.35
C PRO A 77 7.49 -9.28 -3.21
N ALA A 78 8.07 -8.49 -4.10
CA ALA A 78 9.44 -8.04 -3.99
C ALA A 78 9.54 -6.55 -4.30
N LEU A 79 10.61 -5.94 -3.82
CA LEU A 79 11.03 -4.60 -4.26
C LEU A 79 12.15 -4.78 -5.27
N VAL A 80 12.07 -4.08 -6.38
CA VAL A 80 13.11 -4.07 -7.40
C VAL A 80 13.54 -2.65 -7.75
N ASP A 81 14.77 -2.52 -8.21
CA ASP A 81 15.27 -1.27 -8.75
C ASP A 81 14.86 -1.09 -10.23
N THR A 82 15.36 -0.02 -10.85
CA THR A 82 15.09 0.28 -12.27
C THR A 82 15.76 -0.69 -13.26
N ASN A 83 16.72 -1.51 -12.79
CA ASN A 83 17.36 -2.55 -13.59
C ASN A 83 16.68 -3.93 -13.41
N SER A 84 15.62 -4.00 -12.62
CA SER A 84 14.92 -5.24 -12.22
C SER A 84 15.70 -6.11 -11.23
N ASP A 85 16.73 -5.55 -10.56
CA ASP A 85 17.44 -6.25 -9.51
C ASP A 85 16.62 -6.26 -8.23
N ILE A 86 16.46 -7.44 -7.60
CA ILE A 86 15.72 -7.60 -6.35
C ILE A 86 16.50 -6.95 -5.21
N LEU A 87 15.79 -6.10 -4.46
CA LEU A 87 16.32 -5.38 -3.29
C LEU A 87 16.00 -6.16 -2.01
N ASP A 88 17.03 -6.64 -1.33
CA ASP A 88 16.89 -7.38 -0.08
C ASP A 88 16.82 -6.46 1.14
N GLY A 89 16.20 -6.97 2.23
CA GLY A 89 16.14 -6.31 3.53
C GLY A 89 15.31 -5.01 3.52
N GLU A 90 15.72 -4.04 4.34
CA GLU A 90 15.11 -2.72 4.39
C GLU A 90 15.46 -1.94 3.12
N ASN A 91 14.45 -1.60 2.34
CA ASN A 91 14.66 -0.95 1.04
C ASN A 91 13.39 -0.26 0.53
N SER A 92 13.55 0.54 -0.53
CA SER A 92 12.45 1.15 -1.28
C SER A 92 12.67 0.91 -2.78
N GLY A 93 11.59 0.63 -3.50
CA GLY A 93 11.69 0.33 -4.94
C GLY A 93 10.33 0.16 -5.60
N HIS A 94 10.35 -0.34 -6.82
CA HIS A 94 9.14 -0.75 -7.51
C HIS A 94 8.58 -2.01 -6.87
N LEU A 95 7.29 -2.03 -6.58
CA LEU A 95 6.62 -3.22 -6.08
C LEU A 95 6.29 -4.15 -7.24
N VAL A 96 6.76 -5.38 -7.15
CA VAL A 96 6.45 -6.46 -8.10
C VAL A 96 5.94 -7.69 -7.38
N ILE A 97 5.23 -8.58 -8.08
CA ILE A 97 4.86 -9.90 -7.58
C ILE A 97 5.61 -10.94 -8.41
N LEU A 98 6.35 -11.82 -7.74
CA LEU A 98 7.29 -12.75 -8.37
C LEU A 98 6.61 -13.95 -9.03
N ASP A 99 5.46 -14.38 -8.50
CA ASP A 99 4.77 -15.57 -9.00
C ASP A 99 3.27 -15.28 -9.20
N SER A 100 2.63 -16.09 -10.01
CA SER A 100 1.19 -15.98 -10.26
C SER A 100 0.38 -16.43 -9.05
N TRP A 101 -0.85 -15.93 -8.93
CA TRP A 101 -1.80 -16.29 -7.87
C TRP A 101 -3.20 -16.53 -8.47
N PRO A 102 -4.10 -17.24 -7.76
CA PRO A 102 -5.39 -17.62 -8.32
C PRO A 102 -6.30 -16.46 -8.77
N GLY A 103 -6.20 -15.31 -8.11
CA GLY A 103 -7.01 -14.12 -8.40
C GLY A 103 -6.46 -13.21 -9.50
N GLN A 104 -5.27 -13.49 -10.02
CA GLN A 104 -4.61 -12.66 -11.03
C GLN A 104 -5.46 -12.51 -12.27
N ALA A 105 -5.63 -11.28 -12.77
CA ALA A 105 -6.25 -11.01 -14.06
C ALA A 105 -5.50 -11.74 -15.18
N ARG A 106 -6.24 -12.24 -16.14
CA ARG A 106 -5.69 -13.02 -17.26
C ARG A 106 -5.57 -12.22 -18.55
N THR A 107 -6.26 -11.10 -18.63
CA THR A 107 -6.29 -10.23 -19.80
C THR A 107 -7.04 -8.94 -19.51
N ILE A 108 -6.91 -7.97 -20.41
CA ILE A 108 -7.84 -6.85 -20.57
C ILE A 108 -8.82 -7.22 -21.67
N TRP A 109 -10.11 -7.01 -21.44
CA TRP A 109 -11.16 -7.34 -22.41
C TRP A 109 -10.92 -6.65 -23.76
N GLY A 110 -10.80 -7.47 -24.80
CA GLY A 110 -10.58 -6.99 -26.17
C GLY A 110 -9.14 -6.52 -26.47
N ASP A 111 -8.23 -6.53 -25.50
CA ASP A 111 -6.87 -6.02 -25.69
C ASP A 111 -5.84 -6.78 -24.81
N HIS A 112 -5.58 -8.03 -25.19
CA HIS A 112 -4.60 -8.85 -24.47
C HIS A 112 -3.17 -8.29 -24.55
N GLN A 113 -2.82 -7.68 -25.69
CA GLN A 113 -1.50 -7.11 -25.89
C GLN A 113 -1.21 -6.00 -24.87
N ARG A 114 -2.17 -5.12 -24.64
CA ARG A 114 -2.07 -4.08 -23.61
C ARG A 114 -1.88 -4.65 -22.21
N PHE A 115 -2.54 -5.79 -21.89
CA PHE A 115 -2.35 -6.47 -20.61
C PHE A 115 -0.88 -6.88 -20.42
N ILE A 116 -0.27 -7.49 -21.43
CA ILE A 116 1.15 -7.88 -21.38
C ILE A 116 2.06 -6.65 -21.25
N GLU A 117 1.84 -5.65 -22.09
CA GLU A 117 2.63 -4.43 -22.10
C GLU A 117 2.60 -3.68 -20.77
N THR A 118 1.42 -3.60 -20.15
CA THR A 118 1.24 -2.85 -18.89
C THR A 118 1.87 -3.56 -17.69
N TYR A 119 1.73 -4.88 -17.60
CA TYR A 119 2.06 -5.59 -16.35
C TYR A 119 3.30 -6.49 -16.43
N PHE A 120 3.85 -6.78 -17.62
CA PHE A 120 4.91 -7.79 -17.75
C PHE A 120 6.12 -7.37 -18.58
N THR A 121 6.16 -6.16 -19.12
CA THR A 121 7.29 -5.69 -19.95
C THR A 121 8.29 -4.84 -19.18
N THR A 122 7.86 -4.14 -18.13
CA THR A 122 8.75 -3.26 -17.35
C THR A 122 9.78 -4.08 -16.55
N HIS A 123 9.34 -5.18 -15.94
CA HIS A 123 10.19 -6.12 -15.22
C HIS A 123 9.89 -7.53 -15.73
N GLU A 124 10.77 -8.04 -16.60
CA GLU A 124 10.54 -9.31 -17.29
C GLU A 124 10.39 -10.48 -16.30
N GLY A 125 9.33 -11.28 -16.49
CA GLY A 125 9.02 -12.43 -15.63
C GLY A 125 8.33 -12.08 -14.31
N MET A 126 8.06 -10.82 -14.02
CA MET A 126 7.40 -10.35 -12.80
C MET A 126 6.14 -9.56 -13.14
N TYR A 127 5.12 -9.68 -12.30
CA TYR A 127 3.96 -8.78 -12.41
C TYR A 127 4.33 -7.41 -11.83
N PHE A 128 4.38 -6.40 -12.68
CA PHE A 128 4.63 -5.02 -12.28
C PHE A 128 3.34 -4.34 -11.84
N THR A 129 3.29 -3.89 -10.59
CA THR A 129 2.09 -3.27 -10.02
C THR A 129 1.87 -1.83 -10.46
N GLY A 130 2.91 -1.15 -10.92
CA GLY A 130 2.91 0.29 -11.14
C GLY A 130 2.98 1.11 -9.86
N ASP A 131 3.10 0.46 -8.71
CA ASP A 131 3.24 1.11 -7.42
C ASP A 131 4.69 1.04 -6.91
N GLY A 132 5.11 2.07 -6.19
CA GLY A 132 6.28 2.06 -5.35
C GLY A 132 5.94 1.59 -3.94
N ALA A 133 6.92 0.97 -3.30
CA ALA A 133 6.77 0.60 -1.89
C ALA A 133 8.10 0.71 -1.15
N ARG A 134 7.99 0.82 0.18
CA ARG A 134 9.10 0.69 1.12
C ARG A 134 8.87 -0.55 1.99
N ARG A 135 9.93 -1.27 2.28
CA ARG A 135 9.94 -2.37 3.25
C ARG A 135 10.91 -2.03 4.37
N ASP A 136 10.51 -2.21 5.63
CA ASP A 136 11.39 -2.02 6.78
C ASP A 136 12.18 -3.28 7.15
N ALA A 137 13.03 -3.16 8.18
CA ALA A 137 13.87 -4.25 8.68
C ALA A 137 13.05 -5.45 9.24
N ASP A 138 11.81 -5.23 9.64
CA ASP A 138 10.90 -6.29 10.12
C ASP A 138 10.10 -6.93 8.96
N GLY A 139 10.30 -6.48 7.73
CA GLY A 139 9.62 -6.99 6.53
C GLY A 139 8.25 -6.39 6.24
N TYR A 140 7.86 -5.31 6.93
CA TYR A 140 6.59 -4.63 6.72
C TYR A 140 6.63 -3.72 5.50
N TYR A 141 5.53 -3.68 4.75
CA TYR A 141 5.40 -2.88 3.54
C TYR A 141 4.57 -1.62 3.76
N TRP A 142 5.05 -0.50 3.24
CA TRP A 142 4.32 0.75 3.03
C TRP A 142 4.24 1.02 1.53
N ILE A 143 3.04 1.24 1.02
CA ILE A 143 2.85 1.69 -0.36
C ILE A 143 3.15 3.20 -0.41
N THR A 144 3.98 3.62 -1.34
CA THR A 144 4.42 5.03 -1.45
C THR A 144 3.73 5.80 -2.58
N GLY A 145 2.79 5.14 -3.26
CA GLY A 145 2.02 5.70 -4.37
C GLY A 145 2.43 5.13 -5.72
N ARG A 146 1.90 5.71 -6.79
CA ARG A 146 2.18 5.31 -8.16
C ARG A 146 3.61 5.68 -8.57
N VAL A 147 4.26 4.79 -9.34
CA VAL A 147 5.61 5.04 -9.85
C VAL A 147 5.65 6.17 -10.87
N ASP A 148 4.56 6.37 -11.61
CA ASP A 148 4.37 7.43 -12.60
C ASP A 148 4.05 8.80 -11.96
N ASP A 149 3.58 8.85 -10.71
CA ASP A 149 3.26 10.07 -9.96
C ASP A 149 4.43 10.57 -9.08
N VAL A 150 5.61 9.95 -9.20
CA VAL A 150 6.78 10.29 -8.37
C VAL A 150 7.47 11.53 -8.90
N LEU A 151 7.68 12.52 -8.02
CA LEU A 151 8.49 13.69 -8.30
C LEU A 151 9.99 13.40 -8.10
N ASN A 152 10.80 13.71 -9.10
CA ASN A 152 12.25 13.66 -8.98
C ASN A 152 12.80 15.04 -8.58
N VAL A 153 13.23 15.17 -7.33
CA VAL A 153 13.82 16.40 -6.80
C VAL A 153 15.29 16.15 -6.47
N SER A 154 16.19 16.74 -7.24
CA SER A 154 17.66 16.65 -7.02
C SER A 154 18.18 15.21 -6.86
N GLY A 155 17.61 14.25 -7.61
CA GLY A 155 18.00 12.83 -7.55
C GLY A 155 17.30 12.01 -6.46
N HIS A 156 16.43 12.63 -5.67
CA HIS A 156 15.54 11.93 -4.73
C HIS A 156 14.16 11.74 -5.35
N ARG A 157 13.65 10.54 -5.27
CA ARG A 157 12.27 10.21 -5.67
C ARG A 157 11.35 10.44 -4.48
N LEU A 158 10.47 11.42 -4.58
CA LEU A 158 9.46 11.73 -3.56
C LEU A 158 8.09 11.30 -4.08
N GLY A 159 7.41 10.44 -3.33
CA GLY A 159 6.02 10.12 -3.59
C GLY A 159 5.12 11.33 -3.27
N THR A 160 4.01 11.49 -4.01
CA THR A 160 3.02 12.54 -3.72
C THR A 160 2.52 12.45 -2.30
N ALA A 161 2.26 11.25 -1.78
CA ALA A 161 1.81 11.01 -0.41
C ALA A 161 2.78 11.53 0.68
N GLU A 162 4.09 11.53 0.44
CA GLU A 162 5.07 12.11 1.38
C GLU A 162 4.97 13.63 1.43
N ILE A 163 4.79 14.26 0.26
CA ILE A 163 4.65 15.72 0.14
C ILE A 163 3.32 16.17 0.74
N GLU A 164 2.23 15.49 0.44
CA GLU A 164 0.91 15.72 1.01
C GLU A 164 0.94 15.59 2.54
N SER A 165 1.58 14.55 3.07
CA SER A 165 1.75 14.36 4.52
C SER A 165 2.54 15.50 5.16
N ALA A 166 3.60 15.97 4.51
CA ALA A 166 4.39 17.09 4.99
C ALA A 166 3.59 18.41 4.98
N LEU A 167 2.76 18.64 3.96
CA LEU A 167 1.90 19.81 3.87
C LEU A 167 0.76 19.78 4.91
N ILE A 168 0.11 18.65 5.09
CA ILE A 168 -0.97 18.44 6.08
C ILE A 168 -0.46 18.60 7.53
N SER A 169 0.83 18.41 7.79
CA SER A 169 1.41 18.67 9.10
C SER A 169 1.33 20.16 9.53
N HIS A 170 1.11 21.07 8.59
CA HIS A 170 0.92 22.47 8.88
C HIS A 170 -0.53 22.76 9.30
N PRO A 171 -0.79 23.43 10.46
CA PRO A 171 -2.14 23.59 11.02
C PRO A 171 -3.14 24.37 10.16
N ALA A 172 -2.70 25.09 9.13
CA ALA A 172 -3.56 25.79 8.18
C ALA A 172 -3.90 24.96 6.93
N VAL A 173 -3.33 23.77 6.78
CA VAL A 173 -3.58 22.86 5.64
C VAL A 173 -4.50 21.75 6.10
N VAL A 174 -5.66 21.64 5.48
CA VAL A 174 -6.68 20.61 5.79
C VAL A 174 -6.53 19.42 4.84
N GLU A 175 -6.16 19.70 3.60
CA GLU A 175 -5.98 18.71 2.54
C GLU A 175 -4.93 19.24 1.54
N ALA A 176 -4.12 18.39 0.97
CA ALA A 176 -3.09 18.72 -0.03
C ALA A 176 -3.05 17.67 -1.13
#